data_0d1299d3685bf3952def8e1563f89254
#
_entry.id   0d1299d3685bf3952def8e1563f89254
#
_cell.length_a   1.000
_cell.length_b   1.000
_cell.length_c   1.000
_cell.angle_alpha   90.00
_cell.angle_beta   90.00
_cell.angle_gamma   90.00
#
_symmetry.space_group_name_H-M   'P 1'
#
loop_
_entity.id
_entity.type
_entity.pdbx_description
1 polymer ?
#
loop_
_entity_poly.entity_id
_entity_poly.type
_entity_poly.pdbx_seq_one_letter_code
_entity_poly.pdbx_strand_id
1 'polypeptide(L)'
;YLQSLLDLPTWLAGDAARPDFGAIAIVVALTALGVLGTKLSGRFTSVLVVVKVAVVLFVVVAGLFFIKASNLTPFVPPSKPSSGESGLDSTLLQTIFGVEPTVFGIYGIIAAASVVFFAFIGFDIVATSAEETRNPQRDMPRGILGSLAIVTVLYAAVAFVVTGMLKYSDDRMNTAAPLAEAFSANGLEWASKIISVGAVAGLTTV
;
A
#
# COMPACT_ATOMS: atom_id res chain seq x y z
N TYR A 1 5.45 -8.72 5.09
CA TYR A 1 6.65 -7.89 5.31
C TYR A 1 7.43 -8.33 6.55
N LEU A 2 6.80 -8.47 7.73
CA LEU A 2 7.52 -8.88 8.96
C LEU A 2 8.12 -10.29 8.81
N GLN A 3 7.39 -11.19 8.18
CA GLN A 3 7.82 -12.56 7.91
C GLN A 3 9.01 -12.61 6.94
N SER A 4 9.01 -11.75 5.90
CA SER A 4 10.13 -11.65 4.95
C SER A 4 11.38 -10.99 5.52
N LEU A 5 11.25 -10.24 6.63
CA LEU A 5 12.36 -9.58 7.31
C LEU A 5 13.09 -10.49 8.30
N LEU A 6 12.35 -11.30 9.04
CA LEU A 6 12.85 -12.01 10.21
C LEU A 6 12.88 -13.54 10.04
N ASP A 7 12.52 -14.05 8.84
CA ASP A 7 12.40 -15.49 8.56
C ASP A 7 11.63 -16.24 9.67
N LEU A 8 10.55 -15.62 10.16
CA LEU A 8 9.78 -16.16 11.27
C LEU A 8 9.09 -17.46 10.85
N PRO A 9 9.07 -18.46 11.73
CA PRO A 9 8.35 -19.70 11.45
C PRO A 9 6.85 -19.43 11.29
N THR A 10 6.21 -20.12 10.37
CA THR A 10 4.81 -19.93 9.98
C THR A 10 3.81 -20.14 11.10
N TRP A 11 4.20 -20.82 12.18
CA TRP A 11 3.34 -20.98 13.37
C TRP A 11 3.32 -19.74 14.28
N LEU A 12 4.32 -18.85 14.17
CA LEU A 12 4.43 -17.65 14.99
C LEU A 12 3.80 -16.42 14.34
N ALA A 13 3.93 -16.29 13.02
CA ALA A 13 3.39 -15.19 12.24
C ALA A 13 3.12 -15.68 10.81
N GLY A 14 1.90 -15.48 10.32
CA GLY A 14 1.49 -15.87 8.98
C GLY A 14 0.05 -16.38 8.96
N ASP A 15 -0.47 -16.62 7.77
CA ASP A 15 -1.87 -17.03 7.55
C ASP A 15 -2.28 -18.32 8.28
N ALA A 16 -1.32 -19.18 8.61
CA ALA A 16 -1.52 -20.43 9.34
C ALA A 16 -1.45 -20.27 10.86
N ALA A 17 -0.95 -19.15 11.39
CA ALA A 17 -0.79 -18.93 12.81
C ALA A 17 -2.15 -18.58 13.48
N ARG A 18 -2.63 -19.44 14.33
CA ARG A 18 -3.83 -19.18 15.14
C ARG A 18 -3.53 -19.55 16.60
N PRO A 19 -3.32 -18.60 17.52
CA PRO A 19 -3.35 -17.14 17.35
C PRO A 19 -2.08 -16.57 16.69
N ASP A 20 -2.23 -15.46 15.97
CA ASP A 20 -1.10 -14.72 15.39
C ASP A 20 -0.41 -13.88 16.48
N PHE A 21 0.68 -14.39 17.01
CA PHE A 21 1.44 -13.73 18.08
C PHE A 21 2.09 -12.43 17.60
N GLY A 22 2.43 -12.31 16.31
CA GLY A 22 2.96 -11.08 15.73
C GLY A 22 1.93 -9.95 15.76
N ALA A 23 0.71 -10.22 15.35
CA ALA A 23 -0.40 -9.27 15.42
C ALA A 23 -0.71 -8.87 16.87
N ILE A 24 -0.76 -9.83 17.79
CA ILE A 24 -1.00 -9.58 19.22
C ILE A 24 0.10 -8.66 19.78
N ALA A 25 1.37 -8.92 19.49
CA ALA A 25 2.48 -8.11 19.98
C ALA A 25 2.39 -6.65 19.47
N ILE A 26 2.05 -6.43 18.21
CA ILE A 26 1.84 -5.09 17.63
C ILE A 26 0.68 -4.38 18.33
N VAL A 27 -0.46 -5.05 18.49
CA VAL A 27 -1.64 -4.45 19.14
C VAL A 27 -1.32 -4.06 20.59
N VAL A 28 -0.65 -4.93 21.34
CA VAL A 28 -0.24 -4.65 22.72
C VAL A 28 0.72 -3.46 22.77
N ALA A 29 1.72 -3.42 21.88
CA ALA A 29 2.68 -2.32 21.83
C ALA A 29 2.01 -0.98 21.51
N LEU A 30 1.11 -0.93 20.53
CA LEU A 30 0.37 0.28 20.16
C LEU A 30 -0.60 0.72 21.25
N THR A 31 -1.26 -0.22 21.91
CA THR A 31 -2.15 0.07 23.05
C THR A 31 -1.34 0.66 24.21
N ALA A 32 -0.20 0.07 24.54
CA ALA A 32 0.69 0.60 25.58
C ALA A 32 1.16 2.02 25.24
N LEU A 33 1.53 2.27 23.98
CA LEU A 33 1.92 3.60 23.50
C LEU A 33 0.77 4.62 23.63
N GLY A 34 -0.46 4.22 23.33
CA GLY A 34 -1.65 5.06 23.49
C GLY A 34 -1.92 5.44 24.94
N VAL A 35 -1.72 4.49 25.87
CA VAL A 35 -1.89 4.71 27.32
C VAL A 35 -0.82 5.65 27.89
N LEU A 36 0.41 5.66 27.33
CA LEU A 36 1.51 6.53 27.76
C LEU A 36 1.29 8.01 27.48
N GLY A 37 0.24 8.35 26.73
CA GLY A 37 -0.23 9.72 26.54
C GLY A 37 -0.05 10.28 25.13
N THR A 38 -0.93 11.20 24.78
CA THR A 38 -1.09 11.78 23.43
C THR A 38 0.15 12.49 22.88
N LYS A 39 0.97 13.12 23.75
CA LYS A 39 2.19 13.83 23.32
C LYS A 39 3.27 12.88 22.84
N LEU A 40 3.45 11.74 23.50
CA LEU A 40 4.44 10.74 23.13
C LEU A 40 3.98 10.01 21.86
N SER A 41 2.71 9.64 21.81
CA SER A 41 2.08 9.03 20.64
C SER A 41 2.19 9.93 19.40
N GLY A 42 1.92 11.24 19.52
CA GLY A 42 2.03 12.19 18.41
C GLY A 42 3.47 12.34 17.87
N ARG A 43 4.47 12.38 18.75
CA ARG A 43 5.89 12.40 18.32
C ARG A 43 6.30 11.10 17.62
N PHE A 44 5.89 9.98 18.15
CA PHE A 44 6.17 8.67 17.57
C PHE A 44 5.53 8.56 16.18
N THR A 45 4.26 8.92 16.03
CA THR A 45 3.56 8.95 14.74
C THR A 45 4.25 9.89 13.75
N SER A 46 4.69 11.08 14.18
CA SER A 46 5.39 12.03 13.31
C SER A 46 6.71 11.44 12.77
N VAL A 47 7.49 10.77 13.62
CA VAL A 47 8.72 10.09 13.18
C VAL A 47 8.41 8.99 12.17
N LEU A 48 7.39 8.17 12.43
CA LEU A 48 6.99 7.12 11.50
C LEU A 48 6.52 7.68 10.15
N VAL A 49 5.80 8.81 10.13
CA VAL A 49 5.40 9.48 8.89
C VAL A 49 6.62 9.95 8.09
N VAL A 50 7.63 10.53 8.75
CA VAL A 50 8.87 10.93 8.08
C VAL A 50 9.59 9.71 7.49
N VAL A 51 9.67 8.61 8.23
CA VAL A 51 10.25 7.35 7.75
C VAL A 51 9.48 6.82 6.54
N LYS A 52 8.14 6.80 6.58
CA LYS A 52 7.29 6.39 5.45
C LYS A 52 7.61 7.19 4.19
N VAL A 53 7.59 8.52 4.31
CA VAL A 53 7.83 9.42 3.17
C VAL A 53 9.25 9.21 2.63
N ALA A 54 10.25 9.08 3.50
CA ALA A 54 11.62 8.81 3.10
C ALA A 54 11.76 7.48 2.34
N VAL A 55 11.11 6.42 2.81
CA VAL A 55 11.12 5.11 2.13
C VAL A 55 10.39 5.18 0.78
N VAL A 56 9.26 5.87 0.69
CA VAL A 56 8.54 6.04 -0.58
C VAL A 56 9.40 6.82 -1.59
N LEU A 57 10.03 7.90 -1.16
CA LEU A 57 10.95 8.66 -2.01
C LEU A 57 12.17 7.82 -2.42
N PHE A 58 12.71 7.02 -1.52
CA PHE A 58 13.78 6.07 -1.81
C PHE A 58 13.34 5.06 -2.89
N VAL A 59 12.15 4.46 -2.77
CA VAL A 59 11.59 3.55 -3.78
C VAL A 59 11.51 4.22 -5.14
N VAL A 60 10.98 5.45 -5.19
CA VAL A 60 10.85 6.19 -6.45
C VAL A 60 12.23 6.49 -7.04
N VAL A 61 13.12 7.11 -6.28
CA VAL A 61 14.44 7.53 -6.78
C VAL A 61 15.31 6.33 -7.16
N ALA A 62 15.43 5.33 -6.27
CA ALA A 62 16.24 4.16 -6.53
C ALA A 62 15.66 3.30 -7.67
N GLY A 63 14.34 3.14 -7.70
CA GLY A 63 13.69 2.31 -8.70
C GLY A 63 13.70 2.90 -10.12
N LEU A 64 13.77 4.23 -10.27
CA LEU A 64 13.91 4.89 -11.58
C LEU A 64 15.11 4.37 -12.40
N PHE A 65 16.18 3.98 -11.73
CA PHE A 65 17.39 3.46 -12.40
C PHE A 65 17.22 2.03 -12.93
N PHE A 66 16.19 1.30 -12.50
CA PHE A 66 15.96 -0.09 -12.87
C PHE A 66 14.71 -0.29 -13.74
N ILE A 67 14.12 0.80 -14.24
CA ILE A 67 12.97 0.74 -15.15
C ILE A 67 13.40 0.14 -16.48
N LYS A 68 12.64 -0.87 -16.92
CA LYS A 68 12.73 -1.46 -18.26
C LYS A 68 11.51 -1.03 -19.06
N ALA A 69 11.70 -0.26 -20.14
CA ALA A 69 10.60 0.23 -20.98
C ALA A 69 9.71 -0.91 -21.53
N SER A 70 10.30 -2.11 -21.73
CA SER A 70 9.57 -3.31 -22.16
C SER A 70 8.48 -3.76 -21.16
N ASN A 71 8.66 -3.46 -19.87
CA ASN A 71 7.68 -3.84 -18.85
C ASN A 71 6.43 -2.95 -18.88
N LEU A 72 6.54 -1.74 -19.42
CA LEU A 72 5.45 -0.77 -19.54
C LEU A 72 4.61 -0.98 -20.81
N THR A 73 4.97 -1.95 -21.64
CA THR A 73 4.23 -2.25 -22.89
C THR A 73 3.60 -3.64 -22.84
N PRO A 74 2.31 -3.79 -23.20
CA PRO A 74 1.36 -2.72 -23.53
C PRO A 74 0.92 -1.96 -22.27
N PHE A 75 0.71 -0.63 -22.38
CA PHE A 75 0.29 0.21 -21.24
C PHE A 75 -1.09 -0.19 -20.68
N VAL A 76 -2.02 -0.51 -21.59
CA VAL A 76 -3.28 -1.15 -21.23
C VAL A 76 -3.24 -2.58 -21.76
N PRO A 77 -3.06 -3.58 -20.87
CA PRO A 77 -3.02 -4.98 -21.31
C PRO A 77 -4.39 -5.42 -21.83
N PRO A 78 -4.42 -6.39 -22.77
CA PRO A 78 -5.69 -6.95 -23.22
C PRO A 78 -6.42 -7.62 -22.04
N SER A 79 -7.74 -7.47 -22.02
CA SER A 79 -8.58 -8.13 -21.03
C SER A 79 -8.44 -9.65 -21.12
N LYS A 80 -8.28 -10.29 -19.97
CA LYS A 80 -8.29 -11.75 -19.85
C LYS A 80 -9.46 -12.15 -18.96
N PRO A 81 -10.18 -13.25 -19.27
CA PRO A 81 -11.15 -13.80 -18.33
C PRO A 81 -10.46 -14.10 -16.99
N SER A 82 -11.08 -13.67 -15.91
CA SER A 82 -10.62 -14.07 -14.58
C SER A 82 -11.07 -15.51 -14.33
N SER A 83 -10.18 -16.35 -13.89
CA SER A 83 -10.52 -17.68 -13.36
C SER A 83 -11.13 -17.60 -11.95
N GLY A 84 -11.61 -16.44 -11.55
CA GLY A 84 -12.26 -16.21 -10.27
C GLY A 84 -13.54 -17.01 -10.13
N GLU A 85 -13.72 -17.60 -8.98
CA GLU A 85 -14.85 -18.45 -8.61
C GLU A 85 -16.19 -17.71 -8.84
N SER A 86 -17.07 -18.37 -9.55
CA SER A 86 -18.46 -17.95 -9.66
C SER A 86 -19.16 -18.21 -8.32
N GLY A 87 -19.87 -17.22 -7.80
CA GLY A 87 -20.62 -17.36 -6.58
C GLY A 87 -20.67 -16.08 -5.75
N LEU A 88 -20.61 -16.22 -4.43
CA LEU A 88 -20.67 -15.10 -3.50
C LEU A 88 -19.48 -14.13 -3.58
N ASP A 89 -18.39 -14.53 -4.24
CA ASP A 89 -17.20 -13.72 -4.47
C ASP A 89 -17.27 -12.91 -5.77
N SER A 90 -18.37 -13.05 -6.54
CA SER A 90 -18.57 -12.24 -7.75
C SER A 90 -18.85 -10.78 -7.39
N THR A 91 -18.26 -9.85 -8.15
CA THR A 91 -18.53 -8.43 -7.95
C THR A 91 -19.98 -8.08 -8.28
N LEU A 92 -20.54 -7.04 -7.63
CA LEU A 92 -21.91 -6.59 -7.92
C LEU A 92 -22.13 -6.28 -9.40
N LEU A 93 -21.11 -5.79 -10.10
CA LEU A 93 -21.13 -5.54 -11.53
C LEU A 93 -21.36 -6.83 -12.34
N GLN A 94 -20.76 -7.94 -11.96
CA GLN A 94 -20.97 -9.24 -12.57
C GLN A 94 -22.40 -9.73 -12.38
N THR A 95 -22.88 -9.61 -11.15
CA THR A 95 -24.22 -10.08 -10.76
C THR A 95 -25.33 -9.27 -11.44
N ILE A 96 -25.15 -7.95 -11.60
CA ILE A 96 -26.18 -7.05 -12.14
C ILE A 96 -26.12 -6.97 -13.68
N PHE A 97 -24.94 -6.95 -14.26
CA PHE A 97 -24.78 -6.72 -15.70
C PHE A 97 -24.36 -7.96 -16.49
N GLY A 98 -24.18 -9.11 -15.85
CA GLY A 98 -23.78 -10.35 -16.50
C GLY A 98 -22.40 -10.26 -17.20
N VAL A 99 -21.56 -9.31 -16.79
CA VAL A 99 -20.22 -9.11 -17.35
C VAL A 99 -19.28 -10.13 -16.74
N GLU A 100 -18.65 -10.98 -17.56
CA GLU A 100 -17.62 -11.90 -17.06
C GLU A 100 -16.48 -11.12 -16.40
N PRO A 101 -15.99 -11.60 -15.24
CA PRO A 101 -14.87 -10.96 -14.56
C PRO A 101 -13.64 -10.99 -15.47
N THR A 102 -13.14 -9.83 -15.79
CA THR A 102 -11.91 -9.69 -16.54
C THR A 102 -10.82 -9.13 -15.66
N VAL A 103 -9.67 -9.81 -15.67
CA VAL A 103 -8.41 -9.26 -15.15
C VAL A 103 -7.78 -8.48 -16.29
N PHE A 104 -7.28 -7.28 -16.01
CA PHE A 104 -6.73 -6.34 -16.98
C PHE A 104 -7.80 -5.69 -17.90
N GLY A 105 -7.35 -4.95 -18.88
CA GLY A 105 -8.21 -4.12 -19.75
C GLY A 105 -8.85 -2.96 -19.01
N ILE A 106 -9.78 -2.29 -19.67
CA ILE A 106 -10.47 -1.10 -19.10
C ILE A 106 -11.30 -1.48 -17.86
N TYR A 107 -11.99 -2.61 -17.89
CA TYR A 107 -12.78 -3.07 -16.75
C TYR A 107 -11.91 -3.44 -15.54
N GLY A 108 -10.73 -4.06 -15.77
CA GLY A 108 -9.75 -4.32 -14.72
C GLY A 108 -9.21 -3.04 -14.08
N ILE A 109 -9.00 -1.98 -14.89
CA ILE A 109 -8.59 -0.65 -14.38
C ILE A 109 -9.67 -0.03 -13.50
N ILE A 110 -10.95 -0.09 -13.91
CA ILE A 110 -12.07 0.43 -13.12
C ILE A 110 -12.21 -0.36 -11.81
N ALA A 111 -12.11 -1.68 -11.86
CA ALA A 111 -12.16 -2.51 -10.68
C ALA A 111 -11.01 -2.19 -9.71
N ALA A 112 -9.77 -2.07 -10.22
CA ALA A 112 -8.62 -1.67 -9.43
C ALA A 112 -8.80 -0.26 -8.83
N ALA A 113 -9.33 0.70 -9.60
CA ALA A 113 -9.60 2.05 -9.11
C ALA A 113 -10.61 2.04 -7.95
N SER A 114 -11.61 1.17 -7.99
CA SER A 114 -12.58 1.00 -6.91
C SER A 114 -11.93 0.49 -5.63
N VAL A 115 -11.00 -0.47 -5.73
CA VAL A 115 -10.24 -0.98 -4.58
C VAL A 115 -9.29 0.10 -4.03
N VAL A 116 -8.57 0.80 -4.91
CA VAL A 116 -7.65 1.87 -4.53
C VAL A 116 -8.38 3.04 -3.86
N PHE A 117 -9.65 3.29 -4.23
CA PHE A 117 -10.47 4.31 -3.57
C PHE A 117 -10.53 4.12 -2.05
N PHE A 118 -10.61 2.87 -1.58
CA PHE A 118 -10.59 2.58 -0.14
C PHE A 118 -9.28 2.99 0.54
N ALA A 119 -8.15 3.00 -0.19
CA ALA A 119 -6.88 3.45 0.35
C ALA A 119 -6.85 4.97 0.64
N PHE A 120 -7.77 5.71 0.06
CA PHE A 120 -7.94 7.14 0.32
C PHE A 120 -8.97 7.46 1.41
N ILE A 121 -9.63 6.46 2.00
CA ILE A 121 -10.50 6.65 3.16
C ILE A 121 -9.63 7.08 4.34
N GLY A 122 -10.00 8.16 4.99
CA GLY A 122 -9.28 8.71 6.13
C GLY A 122 -9.14 10.23 6.12
N PHE A 123 -9.44 10.93 5.01
CA PHE A 123 -9.47 12.39 5.09
C PHE A 123 -10.72 12.96 5.73
N ASP A 124 -11.74 12.18 5.93
CA ASP A 124 -12.85 12.49 6.80
C ASP A 124 -12.38 12.70 8.25
N ILE A 125 -11.38 11.92 8.72
CA ILE A 125 -10.72 12.12 10.02
C ILE A 125 -10.00 13.48 10.07
N VAL A 126 -9.36 13.89 8.98
CA VAL A 126 -8.76 15.23 8.89
C VAL A 126 -9.83 16.32 9.02
N ALA A 127 -11.01 16.10 8.44
CA ALA A 127 -12.13 17.06 8.56
C ALA A 127 -12.61 17.22 10.00
N THR A 128 -12.59 16.16 10.82
CA THR A 128 -12.94 16.24 12.25
C THR A 128 -11.93 17.06 13.06
N SER A 129 -10.68 17.14 12.62
CA SER A 129 -9.63 17.98 13.25
C SER A 129 -9.80 19.47 12.99
N ALA A 130 -10.86 19.89 12.30
CA ALA A 130 -11.14 21.29 12.01
C ALA A 130 -11.32 22.12 13.28
N GLU A 131 -11.85 21.54 14.35
CA GLU A 131 -12.06 22.20 15.64
C GLU A 131 -10.74 22.62 16.31
N GLU A 132 -9.64 21.90 16.04
CA GLU A 132 -8.32 22.19 16.59
C GLU A 132 -7.50 23.16 15.72
N THR A 133 -8.02 23.54 14.55
CA THR A 133 -7.30 24.35 13.56
C THR A 133 -7.56 25.85 13.80
N ARG A 134 -6.50 26.68 13.75
CA ARG A 134 -6.61 28.14 13.99
C ARG A 134 -7.53 28.86 13.00
N ASN A 135 -7.42 28.53 11.70
CA ASN A 135 -8.21 29.13 10.62
C ASN A 135 -8.82 28.02 9.74
N PRO A 136 -9.82 27.27 10.24
CA PRO A 136 -10.30 26.05 9.57
C PRO A 136 -10.83 26.31 8.16
N GLN A 137 -11.52 27.42 7.93
CA GLN A 137 -12.09 27.76 6.61
C GLN A 137 -11.03 27.91 5.51
N ARG A 138 -9.81 28.32 5.86
CA ARG A 138 -8.71 28.53 4.91
C ARG A 138 -7.74 27.35 4.89
N ASP A 139 -7.36 26.85 6.05
CA ASP A 139 -6.25 25.93 6.20
C ASP A 139 -6.68 24.49 5.94
N MET A 140 -7.94 24.12 6.28
CA MET A 140 -8.46 22.79 6.02
C MET A 140 -8.55 22.44 4.53
N PRO A 141 -9.19 23.24 3.66
CA PRO A 141 -9.24 22.93 2.23
C PRO A 141 -7.85 22.83 1.59
N ARG A 142 -6.93 23.70 2.00
CA ARG A 142 -5.54 23.68 1.50
C ARG A 142 -4.78 22.45 1.96
N GLY A 143 -4.94 22.09 3.23
CA GLY A 143 -4.33 20.87 3.80
C GLY A 143 -4.83 19.62 3.10
N ILE A 144 -6.14 19.47 2.95
CA ILE A 144 -6.76 18.30 2.32
C ILE A 144 -6.37 18.21 0.84
N LEU A 145 -6.56 19.28 0.06
CA LEU A 145 -6.23 19.27 -1.37
C LEU A 145 -4.71 19.13 -1.61
N GLY A 146 -3.89 19.79 -0.79
CA GLY A 146 -2.44 19.69 -0.90
C GLY A 146 -1.93 18.28 -0.57
N SER A 147 -2.40 17.68 0.51
CA SER A 147 -2.03 16.31 0.87
C SER A 147 -2.51 15.30 -0.18
N LEU A 148 -3.75 15.45 -0.67
CA LEU A 148 -4.29 14.60 -1.72
C LEU A 148 -3.46 14.68 -3.00
N ALA A 149 -3.08 15.89 -3.44
CA ALA A 149 -2.24 16.07 -4.62
C ALA A 149 -0.86 15.41 -4.46
N ILE A 150 -0.20 15.61 -3.31
CA ILE A 150 1.11 15.02 -3.02
C ILE A 150 1.01 13.49 -3.01
N VAL A 151 0.04 12.95 -2.30
CA VAL A 151 -0.14 11.49 -2.18
C VAL A 151 -0.47 10.86 -3.54
N THR A 152 -1.31 11.51 -4.35
CA THR A 152 -1.63 11.04 -5.71
C THR A 152 -0.38 10.98 -6.60
N VAL A 153 0.45 12.02 -6.56
CA VAL A 153 1.71 12.04 -7.33
C VAL A 153 2.66 10.93 -6.85
N LEU A 154 2.79 10.75 -5.54
CA LEU A 154 3.63 9.68 -4.98
C LEU A 154 3.12 8.29 -5.36
N TYR A 155 1.83 8.04 -5.29
CA TYR A 155 1.23 6.76 -5.70
C TYR A 155 1.44 6.48 -7.19
N ALA A 156 1.21 7.47 -8.03
CA ALA A 156 1.47 7.34 -9.47
C ALA A 156 2.94 7.06 -9.76
N ALA A 157 3.85 7.75 -9.08
CA ALA A 157 5.29 7.54 -9.24
C ALA A 157 5.72 6.14 -8.79
N VAL A 158 5.27 5.67 -7.62
CA VAL A 158 5.55 4.31 -7.12
C VAL A 158 4.99 3.26 -8.06
N ALA A 159 3.73 3.40 -8.49
CA ALA A 159 3.11 2.45 -9.42
C ALA A 159 3.88 2.36 -10.74
N PHE A 160 4.28 3.51 -11.30
CA PHE A 160 5.07 3.57 -12.52
C PHE A 160 6.44 2.89 -12.37
N VAL A 161 7.13 3.18 -11.27
CA VAL A 161 8.46 2.60 -10.99
C VAL A 161 8.36 1.09 -10.80
N VAL A 162 7.46 0.63 -9.95
CA VAL A 162 7.31 -0.81 -9.65
C VAL A 162 6.91 -1.60 -10.89
N THR A 163 5.96 -1.10 -11.67
CA THR A 163 5.54 -1.73 -12.93
C THR A 163 6.67 -1.70 -13.98
N GLY A 164 7.50 -0.65 -13.96
CA GLY A 164 8.69 -0.55 -14.81
C GLY A 164 9.81 -1.52 -14.41
N MET A 165 9.97 -1.79 -13.12
CA MET A 165 10.98 -2.72 -12.59
C MET A 165 10.57 -4.19 -12.79
N LEU A 166 9.31 -4.51 -12.57
CA LEU A 166 8.75 -5.86 -12.66
C LEU A 166 7.42 -5.81 -13.42
N LYS A 167 7.30 -6.64 -14.46
CA LYS A 167 6.11 -6.63 -15.30
C LYS A 167 4.87 -7.03 -14.49
N TYR A 168 3.76 -6.34 -14.72
CA TYR A 168 2.46 -6.61 -14.07
C TYR A 168 1.97 -8.06 -14.19
N SER A 169 2.43 -8.81 -15.21
CA SER A 169 2.08 -10.22 -15.45
C SER A 169 3.06 -11.22 -14.85
N ASP A 170 4.06 -10.77 -14.11
CA ASP A 170 5.03 -11.63 -13.43
C ASP A 170 4.39 -12.19 -12.15
N ASP A 171 4.48 -13.51 -11.94
CA ASP A 171 3.88 -14.18 -10.77
C ASP A 171 4.43 -13.67 -9.45
N ARG A 172 5.65 -13.13 -9.45
CA ARG A 172 6.28 -12.49 -8.29
C ARG A 172 5.57 -11.23 -7.82
N MET A 173 4.74 -10.60 -8.67
CA MET A 173 3.90 -9.47 -8.26
C MET A 173 2.71 -9.91 -7.40
N ASN A 174 2.33 -11.19 -7.45
CA ASN A 174 1.22 -11.74 -6.66
C ASN A 174 1.68 -12.20 -5.28
N THR A 175 2.35 -11.32 -4.55
CA THR A 175 2.88 -11.58 -3.21
C THR A 175 2.34 -10.56 -2.21
N ALA A 176 2.47 -10.86 -0.92
CA ALA A 176 2.11 -9.91 0.15
C ALA A 176 3.02 -8.67 0.22
N ALA A 177 4.17 -8.69 -0.48
CA ALA A 177 5.18 -7.62 -0.44
C ALA A 177 5.68 -7.22 -1.85
N PRO A 178 4.82 -6.80 -2.79
CA PRO A 178 5.19 -6.59 -4.18
C PRO A 178 6.28 -5.53 -4.38
N LEU A 179 6.32 -4.50 -3.54
CA LEU A 179 7.38 -3.48 -3.56
C LEU A 179 8.76 -4.07 -3.25
N ALA A 180 8.86 -4.85 -2.19
CA ALA A 180 10.11 -5.49 -1.79
C ALA A 180 10.57 -6.52 -2.84
N GLU A 181 9.61 -7.26 -3.40
CA GLU A 181 9.87 -8.25 -4.45
C GLU A 181 10.39 -7.62 -5.75
N ALA A 182 9.85 -6.47 -6.17
CA ALA A 182 10.34 -5.76 -7.34
C ALA A 182 11.83 -5.39 -7.23
N PHE A 183 12.29 -5.02 -6.03
CA PHE A 183 13.69 -4.72 -5.78
C PHE A 183 14.55 -5.98 -5.69
N SER A 184 14.08 -7.01 -5.00
CA SER A 184 14.76 -8.31 -4.92
C SER A 184 14.95 -8.95 -6.29
N ALA A 185 13.93 -8.93 -7.15
CA ALA A 185 13.97 -9.43 -8.52
C ALA A 185 14.99 -8.73 -9.43
N ASN A 186 15.40 -7.51 -9.08
CA ASN A 186 16.46 -6.75 -9.76
C ASN A 186 17.82 -6.85 -9.04
N GLY A 187 18.00 -7.77 -8.08
CA GLY A 187 19.25 -8.01 -7.38
C GLY A 187 19.54 -7.03 -6.23
N LEU A 188 18.56 -6.26 -5.80
CA LEU A 188 18.68 -5.25 -4.75
C LEU A 188 18.13 -5.77 -3.40
N GLU A 189 18.66 -6.87 -2.91
CA GLU A 189 18.27 -7.52 -1.66
C GLU A 189 18.30 -6.57 -0.45
N TRP A 190 19.36 -5.74 -0.35
CA TRP A 190 19.48 -4.77 0.73
C TRP A 190 18.37 -3.70 0.71
N ALA A 191 17.98 -3.25 -0.49
CA ALA A 191 16.91 -2.28 -0.66
C ALA A 191 15.54 -2.90 -0.34
N SER A 192 15.32 -4.15 -0.74
CA SER A 192 14.14 -4.94 -0.38
C SER A 192 13.94 -5.00 1.14
N LYS A 193 15.01 -5.22 1.92
CA LYS A 193 14.96 -5.21 3.38
C LYS A 193 14.59 -3.85 3.96
N ILE A 194 15.18 -2.77 3.45
CA ILE A 194 14.83 -1.39 3.86
C ILE A 194 13.37 -1.08 3.59
N ILE A 195 12.88 -1.46 2.40
CA ILE A 195 11.48 -1.26 2.01
C ILE A 195 10.56 -2.05 2.94
N SER A 196 10.90 -3.28 3.27
CA SER A 196 10.11 -4.11 4.19
C SER A 196 10.05 -3.52 5.60
N VAL A 197 11.15 -2.98 6.12
CA VAL A 197 11.15 -2.25 7.40
C VAL A 197 10.26 -1.02 7.33
N GLY A 198 10.39 -0.23 6.27
CA GLY A 198 9.57 0.96 6.05
C GLY A 198 8.07 0.63 5.90
N ALA A 199 7.75 -0.48 5.25
CA ALA A 199 6.38 -0.95 5.11
C ALA A 199 5.78 -1.38 6.46
N VAL A 200 6.54 -2.11 7.30
CA VAL A 200 6.11 -2.47 8.65
C VAL A 200 5.87 -1.19 9.48
N ALA A 201 6.83 -0.26 9.50
CA ALA A 201 6.67 1.03 10.16
C ALA A 201 5.46 1.81 9.61
N GLY A 202 5.24 1.70 8.31
CA GLY A 202 4.09 2.27 7.63
C GLY A 202 2.76 1.72 8.09
N LEU A 203 2.61 0.42 8.09
CA LEU A 203 1.38 -0.27 8.45
C LEU A 203 1.02 -0.10 9.93
N THR A 204 2.01 0.09 10.81
CA THR A 204 1.75 0.32 12.24
C THR A 204 1.13 1.69 12.56
N THR A 205 1.04 2.60 11.61
CA THR A 205 0.44 3.95 11.80
C THR A 205 -0.91 4.13 11.13
N VAL A 206 -1.47 3.08 10.55
CA VAL A 206 -2.80 3.06 9.91
C VAL A 206 -3.87 2.50 10.88
#